data_b7d34b1a0665634e1ad9666cb84a3211
#
_entry.id   b7d34b1a0665634e1ad9666cb84a3211
#
_cell.length_a   1.000
_cell.length_b   1.000
_cell.length_c   1.000
_cell.angle_alpha   90.00
_cell.angle_beta   90.00
_cell.angle_gamma   90.00
#
_symmetry.space_group_name_H-M   'P 1'
#
loop_
_entity.id
_entity.type
_entity.pdbx_description
1 polymer ?
#
loop_
_entity_poly.entity_id
_entity_poly.type
_entity_poly.pdbx_seq_one_letter_code
_entity_poly.pdbx_strand_id
1 'polypeptide(L)'
;QATLTAESDVLVDTNADFTSLPLDEMLNLHVHWGTPEAGVNDLRFDDDALGDPNSRVYEIREVLDKHRVRIFPVPTADGKVHYSIGRRSYGSFRVANCEFFLLDTRGARQMHDTSRPHQPNLTMLGMDQRKWLMESMDKSDADFFFVVSSVPFMIPHRGAGGFEAASNKEEAWTAFLDEREKLIAFWDTLKRPVFVMTGDLHNSFA
;
A
#
# COMPACT_ATOMS: atom_id res chain seq x y z
N GLN A 1 -10.46 5.54 19.76
CA GLN A 1 -9.56 4.38 19.80
C GLN A 1 -10.38 3.12 19.55
N ALA A 2 -10.07 2.41 18.47
CA ALA A 2 -10.79 1.21 18.08
C ALA A 2 -10.18 -0.05 18.70
N THR A 3 -10.95 -1.13 18.66
CA THR A 3 -10.53 -2.47 19.07
C THR A 3 -10.51 -3.39 17.85
N LEU A 4 -9.41 -4.10 17.66
CA LEU A 4 -9.28 -5.23 16.74
C LEU A 4 -9.20 -6.53 17.54
N THR A 5 -9.77 -7.58 16.98
CA THR A 5 -9.70 -8.93 17.54
C THR A 5 -9.10 -9.86 16.49
N ALA A 6 -8.14 -10.68 16.89
CA ALA A 6 -7.51 -11.66 16.01
C ALA A 6 -8.56 -12.55 15.33
N GLU A 7 -8.34 -12.83 14.05
CA GLU A 7 -9.23 -13.66 13.23
C GLU A 7 -10.66 -13.13 13.04
N SER A 8 -10.97 -11.93 13.58
CA SER A 8 -12.23 -11.24 13.35
C SER A 8 -12.05 -10.15 12.28
N ASP A 9 -12.94 -10.13 11.30
CA ASP A 9 -12.96 -9.10 10.27
C ASP A 9 -13.68 -7.81 10.70
N VAL A 10 -13.97 -7.64 12.00
CA VAL A 10 -14.73 -6.51 12.53
C VAL A 10 -13.86 -5.61 13.39
N LEU A 11 -13.76 -4.34 12.98
CA LEU A 11 -13.23 -3.27 13.82
C LEU A 11 -14.37 -2.61 14.59
N VAL A 12 -14.15 -2.38 15.88
CA VAL A 12 -15.12 -1.76 16.79
C VAL A 12 -14.57 -0.45 17.35
N ASP A 13 -15.30 0.65 17.17
CA ASP A 13 -15.02 1.93 17.84
C ASP A 13 -16.31 2.53 18.40
N THR A 14 -16.47 2.45 19.71
CA THR A 14 -17.68 2.96 20.41
C THR A 14 -17.83 4.48 20.35
N ASN A 15 -16.80 5.21 19.93
CA ASN A 15 -16.83 6.67 19.78
C ASN A 15 -17.03 7.14 18.34
N ALA A 16 -16.96 6.22 17.36
CA ALA A 16 -17.16 6.54 15.96
C ALA A 16 -18.63 6.50 15.54
N ASP A 17 -18.91 7.16 14.42
CA ASP A 17 -20.15 7.00 13.66
C ASP A 17 -19.80 6.64 12.22
N PHE A 18 -19.80 5.36 11.92
CA PHE A 18 -19.45 4.84 10.60
C PHE A 18 -20.61 4.92 9.58
N THR A 19 -21.83 5.23 10.03
CA THR A 19 -23.01 5.25 9.13
C THR A 19 -22.96 6.38 8.11
N SER A 20 -22.11 7.38 8.33
CA SER A 20 -21.89 8.51 7.42
C SER A 20 -20.81 8.26 6.36
N LEU A 21 -20.15 7.10 6.36
CA LEU A 21 -19.07 6.83 5.43
C LEU A 21 -19.60 6.59 4.01
N PRO A 22 -19.04 7.28 2.99
CA PRO A 22 -19.39 7.06 1.59
C PRO A 22 -18.69 5.80 1.04
N LEU A 23 -19.27 4.63 1.28
CA LEU A 23 -18.65 3.33 0.91
C LEU A 23 -18.43 3.14 -0.59
N ASP A 24 -19.16 3.88 -1.43
CA ASP A 24 -18.99 3.90 -2.89
C ASP A 24 -17.65 4.52 -3.33
N GLU A 25 -16.97 5.25 -2.45
CA GLU A 25 -15.68 5.86 -2.72
C GLU A 25 -14.47 4.95 -2.39
N MET A 26 -14.71 3.71 -2.01
CA MET A 26 -13.68 2.71 -1.69
C MET A 26 -12.70 3.21 -0.63
N LEU A 27 -13.12 3.17 0.62
CA LEU A 27 -12.38 3.71 1.74
C LEU A 27 -11.30 2.74 2.24
N ASN A 28 -10.13 3.30 2.54
CA ASN A 28 -9.06 2.63 3.26
C ASN A 28 -9.04 3.08 4.71
N LEU A 29 -8.82 2.14 5.62
CA LEU A 29 -8.61 2.37 7.02
C LEU A 29 -7.14 2.09 7.35
N HIS A 30 -6.41 3.14 7.72
CA HIS A 30 -5.02 3.04 8.13
C HIS A 30 -4.96 2.87 9.64
N VAL A 31 -4.47 1.73 10.09
CA VAL A 31 -4.13 1.53 11.49
C VAL A 31 -2.74 2.07 11.75
N HIS A 32 -2.66 2.99 12.70
CA HIS A 32 -1.44 3.67 13.07
C HIS A 32 -0.80 3.04 14.30
N TRP A 33 0.52 2.98 14.30
CA TRP A 33 1.29 2.83 15.52
C TRP A 33 1.46 4.19 16.19
N GLY A 34 1.68 4.17 17.47
CA GLY A 34 1.90 5.37 18.28
C GLY A 34 0.66 5.90 18.96
N THR A 35 0.87 6.87 19.83
CA THR A 35 -0.18 7.52 20.60
C THR A 35 -0.66 8.79 19.92
N PRO A 36 -1.92 9.24 20.17
CA PRO A 36 -2.41 10.52 19.65
C PRO A 36 -1.59 11.72 20.09
N GLU A 37 -0.84 11.57 21.18
CA GLU A 37 0.03 12.59 21.74
C GLU A 37 1.30 12.80 20.92
N ALA A 38 1.72 11.84 20.14
CA ALA A 38 2.91 11.91 19.31
C ALA A 38 2.77 12.84 18.08
N GLY A 39 1.61 13.37 17.81
CA GLY A 39 1.34 14.22 16.64
C GLY A 39 1.58 13.51 15.30
N VAL A 40 0.92 13.96 14.26
CA VAL A 40 0.97 13.36 12.92
C VAL A 40 2.39 13.40 12.30
N ASN A 41 3.28 14.23 12.82
CA ASN A 41 4.63 14.41 12.31
C ASN A 41 5.71 13.66 13.11
N ASP A 42 5.37 13.03 14.21
CA ASP A 42 6.32 12.24 15.01
C ASP A 42 6.19 10.76 14.69
N LEU A 43 6.19 10.44 13.41
CA LEU A 43 6.30 9.08 12.90
C LEU A 43 7.75 8.61 13.06
N ARG A 44 8.20 8.54 14.30
CA ARG A 44 9.48 7.88 14.57
C ARG A 44 9.27 6.41 14.36
N PHE A 45 10.12 5.87 13.52
CA PHE A 45 10.41 4.45 13.49
C PHE A 45 11.03 4.10 14.84
N ASP A 46 10.22 3.61 15.76
CA ASP A 46 10.76 2.81 16.83
C ASP A 46 10.56 1.33 16.47
N ASP A 47 11.32 0.48 17.12
CA ASP A 47 11.24 -0.97 16.91
C ASP A 47 9.86 -1.53 17.25
N ASP A 48 9.09 -0.83 18.10
CA ASP A 48 7.74 -1.21 18.50
C ASP A 48 6.73 -1.06 17.35
N ALA A 49 6.91 -0.06 16.47
CA ALA A 49 6.05 0.13 15.30
C ALA A 49 6.16 -1.02 14.29
N LEU A 50 7.36 -1.57 14.11
CA LEU A 50 7.60 -2.73 13.27
C LEU A 50 7.07 -4.02 13.89
N GLY A 51 6.91 -4.04 15.21
CA GLY A 51 6.39 -5.16 15.97
C GLY A 51 4.86 -5.25 16.03
N ASP A 52 4.13 -4.18 15.72
CA ASP A 52 2.67 -4.19 15.75
C ASP A 52 2.09 -4.93 14.53
N PRO A 53 1.57 -6.15 14.71
CA PRO A 53 1.06 -6.97 13.61
C PRO A 53 -0.20 -6.38 12.95
N ASN A 54 -0.88 -5.43 13.58
CA ASN A 54 -2.06 -4.76 13.06
C ASN A 54 -1.74 -3.44 12.35
N SER A 55 -0.49 -2.97 12.41
CA SER A 55 -0.05 -1.72 11.77
C SER A 55 -0.01 -1.87 10.25
N ARG A 56 -1.12 -1.60 9.60
CA ARG A 56 -1.31 -1.78 8.17
C ARG A 56 -2.54 -1.04 7.66
N VAL A 57 -2.74 -1.11 6.35
CA VAL A 57 -3.96 -0.62 5.71
C VAL A 57 -4.97 -1.75 5.57
N TYR A 58 -6.21 -1.44 5.94
CA TYR A 58 -7.38 -2.30 5.75
C TYR A 58 -8.35 -1.61 4.78
N GLU A 59 -9.05 -2.38 3.98
CA GLU A 59 -10.23 -1.90 3.25
C GLU A 59 -11.47 -1.98 4.15
N ILE A 60 -12.32 -0.97 4.09
CA ILE A 60 -13.65 -1.03 4.70
C ILE A 60 -14.59 -1.68 3.69
N ARG A 61 -15.11 -2.85 4.03
CA ARG A 61 -15.98 -3.66 3.16
C ARG A 61 -17.46 -3.39 3.40
N GLU A 62 -17.83 -3.12 4.63
CA GLU A 62 -19.23 -2.97 5.04
C GLU A 62 -19.31 -2.16 6.33
N VAL A 63 -20.31 -1.28 6.43
CA VAL A 63 -20.71 -0.67 7.69
C VAL A 63 -21.78 -1.55 8.31
N LEU A 64 -21.45 -2.21 9.42
CA LEU A 64 -22.38 -3.08 10.13
C LEU A 64 -23.37 -2.29 10.97
N ASP A 65 -22.89 -1.26 11.64
CA ASP A 65 -23.68 -0.30 12.39
C ASP A 65 -22.87 0.97 12.70
N LYS A 66 -23.37 1.81 13.59
CA LYS A 66 -22.75 3.07 13.99
C LYS A 66 -21.32 2.90 14.47
N HIS A 67 -20.99 1.80 15.13
CA HIS A 67 -19.75 1.58 15.85
C HIS A 67 -18.90 0.43 15.29
N ARG A 68 -19.37 -0.23 14.24
CA ARG A 68 -18.70 -1.42 13.69
C ARG A 68 -18.61 -1.38 12.17
N VAL A 69 -17.43 -1.71 11.69
CA VAL A 69 -17.17 -1.90 10.25
C VAL A 69 -16.50 -3.24 10.01
N ARG A 70 -16.82 -3.86 8.88
CA ARG A 70 -16.11 -5.02 8.37
C ARG A 70 -14.89 -4.57 7.58
N ILE A 71 -13.74 -5.16 7.86
CA ILE A 71 -12.47 -4.78 7.27
C ILE A 71 -11.77 -5.97 6.61
N PHE A 72 -10.86 -5.68 5.68
CA PHE A 72 -10.01 -6.68 5.02
C PHE A 72 -8.59 -6.11 4.79
N PRO A 73 -7.53 -6.90 4.98
CA PRO A 73 -7.50 -8.28 5.45
C PRO A 73 -7.92 -8.42 6.92
N VAL A 74 -8.09 -9.65 7.37
CA VAL A 74 -8.43 -9.95 8.77
C VAL A 74 -7.24 -9.62 9.67
N PRO A 75 -7.44 -8.93 10.81
CA PRO A 75 -6.42 -8.71 11.81
C PRO A 75 -5.80 -10.00 12.34
N THR A 76 -4.51 -9.97 12.67
CA THR A 76 -3.76 -11.13 13.13
C THR A 76 -3.51 -11.14 14.63
N ALA A 77 -3.84 -10.05 15.32
CA ALA A 77 -3.67 -9.92 16.77
C ALA A 77 -4.80 -9.09 17.41
N ASP A 78 -5.03 -9.34 18.69
CA ASP A 78 -5.88 -8.50 19.51
C ASP A 78 -5.18 -7.17 19.83
N GLY A 79 -5.94 -6.08 19.86
CA GLY A 79 -5.34 -4.81 20.27
C GLY A 79 -6.29 -3.62 20.21
N LYS A 80 -5.91 -2.58 20.94
CA LYS A 80 -6.47 -1.24 20.79
C LYS A 80 -5.61 -0.46 19.83
N VAL A 81 -6.24 0.13 18.82
CA VAL A 81 -5.52 0.81 17.73
C VAL A 81 -6.03 2.23 17.52
N HIS A 82 -5.15 3.06 16.99
CA HIS A 82 -5.50 4.33 16.38
C HIS A 82 -5.61 4.13 14.87
N TYR A 83 -6.52 4.85 14.24
CA TYR A 83 -6.72 4.73 12.80
C TYR A 83 -7.15 6.06 12.18
N SER A 84 -6.95 6.18 10.88
CA SER A 84 -7.58 7.18 10.04
C SER A 84 -8.27 6.51 8.85
N ILE A 85 -9.27 7.18 8.30
CA ILE A 85 -9.98 6.72 7.12
C ILE A 85 -9.67 7.68 5.98
N GLY A 86 -9.25 7.14 4.86
CA GLY A 86 -8.93 7.89 3.65
C GLY A 86 -9.52 7.24 2.41
N ARG A 87 -9.56 8.01 1.32
CA ARG A 87 -9.99 7.51 0.01
C ARG A 87 -8.86 6.74 -0.66
N ARG A 88 -9.25 5.83 -1.57
CA ARG A 88 -8.31 5.18 -2.48
C ARG A 88 -7.67 6.22 -3.41
N SER A 89 -6.35 6.17 -3.55
CA SER A 89 -5.57 7.14 -4.34
C SER A 89 -4.91 6.52 -5.58
N TYR A 90 -5.33 5.35 -6.02
CA TYR A 90 -4.89 4.75 -7.27
C TYR A 90 -6.03 4.68 -8.30
N GLY A 91 -5.69 4.67 -9.57
CA GLY A 91 -6.68 4.63 -10.65
C GLY A 91 -6.03 4.56 -12.02
N SER A 92 -6.85 4.50 -13.06
CA SER A 92 -6.39 4.56 -14.45
C SER A 92 -7.16 5.56 -15.27
N PHE A 93 -6.54 5.99 -16.37
CA PHE A 93 -7.19 6.79 -17.41
C PHE A 93 -6.59 6.43 -18.77
N ARG A 94 -7.38 6.70 -19.81
CA ARG A 94 -7.00 6.40 -21.20
C ARG A 94 -6.77 7.66 -22.00
N VAL A 95 -5.71 7.66 -22.81
CA VAL A 95 -5.45 8.66 -23.83
C VAL A 95 -5.16 7.94 -25.16
N ALA A 96 -6.08 8.02 -26.11
CA ALA A 96 -6.03 7.30 -27.36
C ALA A 96 -5.81 5.79 -27.15
N ASN A 97 -4.72 5.23 -27.67
CA ASN A 97 -4.36 3.80 -27.51
C ASN A 97 -3.38 3.55 -26.35
N CYS A 98 -3.19 4.51 -25.47
CA CYS A 98 -2.35 4.41 -24.26
C CYS A 98 -3.22 4.39 -23.01
N GLU A 99 -2.93 3.48 -22.09
CA GLU A 99 -3.58 3.45 -20.77
C GLU A 99 -2.56 3.71 -19.67
N PHE A 100 -2.92 4.60 -18.75
CA PHE A 100 -2.09 5.04 -17.65
C PHE A 100 -2.65 4.51 -16.35
N PHE A 101 -1.81 3.83 -15.58
CA PHE A 101 -2.14 3.28 -14.27
C PHE A 101 -1.37 4.06 -13.20
N LEU A 102 -2.07 4.83 -12.40
CA LEU A 102 -1.49 5.61 -11.30
C LEU A 102 -1.47 4.75 -10.05
N LEU A 103 -0.29 4.51 -9.48
CA LEU A 103 -0.14 3.67 -8.30
C LEU A 103 -0.06 4.50 -7.02
N ASP A 104 -0.77 4.05 -6.00
CA ASP A 104 -0.55 4.44 -4.62
C ASP A 104 0.51 3.52 -3.99
N THR A 105 1.73 4.03 -3.86
CA THR A 105 2.85 3.29 -3.27
C THR A 105 3.01 3.54 -1.77
N ARG A 106 2.04 4.22 -1.13
CA ARG A 106 2.11 4.58 0.29
C ARG A 106 0.95 4.03 1.10
N GLY A 107 -0.27 4.10 0.56
CA GLY A 107 -1.49 3.81 1.31
C GLY A 107 -1.60 2.40 1.85
N ALA A 108 -1.08 1.41 1.14
CA ALA A 108 -1.14 -0.01 1.54
C ALA A 108 0.24 -0.62 1.82
N ARG A 109 1.30 0.19 1.80
CA ARG A 109 2.67 -0.27 1.99
C ARG A 109 2.86 -0.86 3.38
N GLN A 110 3.40 -2.06 3.43
CA GLN A 110 3.75 -2.71 4.69
C GLN A 110 5.12 -2.26 5.18
N MET A 111 5.22 -1.98 6.47
CA MET A 111 6.47 -1.76 7.15
C MET A 111 7.20 -3.09 7.37
N HIS A 112 8.51 -3.12 7.13
CA HIS A 112 9.28 -4.36 7.25
C HIS A 112 10.78 -4.09 7.41
N ASP A 113 11.52 -5.13 7.73
CA ASP A 113 12.98 -5.12 7.71
C ASP A 113 13.48 -5.12 6.25
N THR A 114 13.96 -3.97 5.79
CA THR A 114 14.42 -3.76 4.41
C THR A 114 15.67 -4.56 4.04
N SER A 115 16.35 -5.16 5.02
CA SER A 115 17.43 -6.11 4.76
C SER A 115 16.94 -7.45 4.19
N ARG A 116 15.64 -7.71 4.26
CA ARG A 116 14.98 -8.92 3.76
C ARG A 116 13.92 -8.60 2.71
N PRO A 117 14.31 -8.10 1.52
CA PRO A 117 13.38 -7.62 0.50
C PRO A 117 12.57 -8.72 -0.21
N HIS A 118 12.93 -9.98 -0.01
CA HIS A 118 12.26 -11.15 -0.62
C HIS A 118 11.29 -11.87 0.34
N GLN A 119 10.76 -11.17 1.33
CA GLN A 119 9.78 -11.81 2.21
C GLN A 119 8.49 -12.15 1.45
N PRO A 120 8.01 -13.41 1.56
CA PRO A 120 6.74 -13.80 0.97
C PRO A 120 5.58 -12.94 1.49
N ASN A 121 4.70 -12.54 0.59
CA ASN A 121 3.50 -11.73 0.89
C ASN A 121 3.75 -10.30 1.37
N LEU A 122 5.01 -9.87 1.38
CA LEU A 122 5.32 -8.46 1.58
C LEU A 122 4.77 -7.64 0.41
N THR A 123 4.07 -6.55 0.69
CA THR A 123 3.42 -5.77 -0.36
C THR A 123 3.60 -4.26 -0.17
N MET A 124 3.87 -3.58 -1.27
CA MET A 124 3.84 -2.12 -1.40
C MET A 124 2.43 -1.64 -1.81
N LEU A 125 1.77 -2.36 -2.71
CA LEU A 125 0.48 -1.96 -3.27
C LEU A 125 -0.72 -2.42 -2.44
N GLY A 126 -0.54 -3.42 -1.58
CA GLY A 126 -1.65 -4.16 -1.01
C GLY A 126 -2.27 -5.13 -2.01
N MET A 127 -3.08 -6.06 -1.49
CA MET A 127 -3.66 -7.12 -2.32
C MET A 127 -4.65 -6.58 -3.34
N ASP A 128 -5.46 -5.61 -2.95
CA ASP A 128 -6.55 -5.12 -3.79
C ASP A 128 -6.06 -4.22 -4.93
N GLN A 129 -5.15 -3.30 -4.67
CA GLN A 129 -4.56 -2.49 -5.74
C GLN A 129 -3.79 -3.36 -6.73
N ARG A 130 -2.99 -4.32 -6.23
CA ARG A 130 -2.27 -5.25 -7.11
C ARG A 130 -3.23 -6.06 -7.96
N LYS A 131 -4.29 -6.61 -7.37
CA LYS A 131 -5.34 -7.35 -8.11
C LYS A 131 -6.01 -6.46 -9.15
N TRP A 132 -6.43 -5.26 -8.75
CA TRP A 132 -7.04 -4.28 -9.66
C TRP A 132 -6.11 -3.95 -10.83
N LEU A 133 -4.83 -3.69 -10.57
CA LEU A 133 -3.85 -3.37 -11.60
C LEU A 133 -3.76 -4.51 -12.63
N MET A 134 -3.52 -5.73 -12.15
CA MET A 134 -3.36 -6.89 -13.02
C MET A 134 -4.63 -7.18 -13.83
N GLU A 135 -5.80 -7.16 -13.22
CA GLU A 135 -7.08 -7.40 -13.91
C GLU A 135 -7.43 -6.28 -14.90
N SER A 136 -7.12 -5.02 -14.57
CA SER A 136 -7.38 -3.89 -15.46
C SER A 136 -6.48 -3.94 -16.69
N MET A 137 -5.19 -4.26 -16.51
CA MET A 137 -4.25 -4.42 -17.63
C MET A 137 -4.62 -5.61 -18.53
N ASP A 138 -5.04 -6.72 -17.95
CA ASP A 138 -5.45 -7.91 -18.70
C ASP A 138 -6.70 -7.67 -19.56
N LYS A 139 -7.67 -6.95 -19.01
CA LYS A 139 -8.93 -6.61 -19.68
C LYS A 139 -8.82 -5.45 -20.70
N SER A 140 -7.77 -4.67 -20.61
CA SER A 140 -7.59 -3.49 -21.47
C SER A 140 -7.28 -3.89 -22.91
N ASP A 141 -7.79 -3.13 -23.87
CA ASP A 141 -7.48 -3.21 -25.30
C ASP A 141 -6.45 -2.16 -25.76
N ALA A 142 -5.79 -1.45 -24.81
CA ALA A 142 -4.75 -0.48 -25.12
C ALA A 142 -3.52 -1.14 -25.74
N ASP A 143 -2.86 -0.45 -26.67
CA ASP A 143 -1.62 -0.92 -27.30
C ASP A 143 -0.40 -0.69 -26.38
N PHE A 144 -0.45 0.34 -25.56
CA PHE A 144 0.65 0.74 -24.68
C PHE A 144 0.15 0.97 -23.25
N PHE A 145 0.92 0.47 -22.29
CA PHE A 145 0.66 0.66 -20.87
C PHE A 145 1.72 1.53 -20.22
N PHE A 146 1.28 2.52 -19.45
CA PHE A 146 2.12 3.38 -18.63
C PHE A 146 1.78 3.18 -17.16
N VAL A 147 2.70 2.57 -16.41
CA VAL A 147 2.57 2.38 -14.96
C VAL A 147 3.32 3.51 -14.27
N VAL A 148 2.60 4.37 -13.56
CA VAL A 148 3.15 5.55 -12.89
C VAL A 148 3.31 5.25 -11.40
N SER A 149 4.56 5.18 -10.97
CA SER A 149 4.95 4.96 -9.57
C SER A 149 5.60 6.22 -9.00
N SER A 150 5.20 6.63 -7.81
CA SER A 150 5.81 7.79 -7.15
C SER A 150 7.25 7.52 -6.67
N VAL A 151 7.67 6.26 -6.62
CA VAL A 151 8.99 5.84 -6.12
C VAL A 151 9.72 4.97 -7.14
N PRO A 152 11.07 4.89 -7.05
CA PRO A 152 11.90 4.15 -7.99
C PRO A 152 11.54 2.67 -8.08
N PHE A 153 11.38 2.17 -9.30
CA PHE A 153 10.99 0.78 -9.54
C PHE A 153 12.20 -0.17 -9.65
N MET A 154 13.19 0.19 -10.44
CA MET A 154 14.35 -0.68 -10.72
C MET A 154 15.60 -0.29 -9.92
N ILE A 155 15.76 1.00 -9.60
CA ILE A 155 16.97 1.53 -8.99
C ILE A 155 16.83 1.57 -7.47
N PRO A 156 17.82 1.05 -6.72
CA PRO A 156 17.81 1.12 -5.28
C PRO A 156 17.79 2.56 -4.77
N HIS A 157 16.80 2.91 -3.97
CA HIS A 157 16.74 4.17 -3.25
C HIS A 157 17.46 3.98 -1.91
N ARG A 158 18.71 4.37 -1.85
CA ARG A 158 19.55 4.21 -0.66
C ARG A 158 19.59 5.49 0.16
N GLY A 159 19.63 5.33 1.49
CA GLY A 159 19.82 6.45 2.41
C GLY A 159 21.20 7.09 2.29
N ALA A 160 21.42 8.23 2.96
CA ALA A 160 22.73 8.87 3.06
C ALA A 160 23.73 7.95 3.77
N GLY A 161 24.96 7.82 3.28
CA GLY A 161 26.01 7.00 3.88
C GLY A 161 26.82 6.14 2.91
N GLY A 162 26.52 6.22 1.61
CA GLY A 162 27.25 5.48 0.57
C GLY A 162 26.82 4.03 0.39
N PHE A 163 27.47 3.33 -0.52
CA PHE A 163 27.06 2.00 -0.98
C PHE A 163 27.15 0.89 0.08
N GLU A 164 28.04 1.03 1.04
CA GLU A 164 28.31 -0.02 2.03
C GLU A 164 27.48 0.12 3.32
N ALA A 165 26.98 1.31 3.62
CA ALA A 165 26.28 1.61 4.86
C ALA A 165 24.77 1.86 4.71
N ALA A 166 24.27 1.95 3.48
CA ALA A 166 22.90 2.34 3.23
C ALA A 166 22.00 1.11 2.98
N SER A 167 21.12 0.83 3.90
CA SER A 167 19.97 -0.01 3.63
C SER A 167 19.08 0.64 2.56
N ASN A 168 18.37 -0.16 1.77
CA ASN A 168 17.31 0.34 0.92
C ASN A 168 16.30 1.13 1.78
N LYS A 169 15.87 2.28 1.29
CA LYS A 169 14.74 2.94 1.91
C LYS A 169 13.50 2.06 1.75
N GLU A 170 12.71 1.98 2.78
CA GLU A 170 11.48 1.19 2.85
C GLU A 170 10.44 1.56 1.78
N GLU A 171 10.55 2.75 1.22
CA GLU A 171 9.67 3.25 0.17
C GLU A 171 10.06 2.83 -1.24
N ALA A 172 11.22 2.21 -1.43
CA ALA A 172 11.68 1.76 -2.75
C ALA A 172 11.16 0.37 -3.11
N TRP A 173 10.84 0.14 -4.36
CA TRP A 173 10.46 -1.19 -4.87
C TRP A 173 11.55 -2.25 -4.66
N THR A 174 12.80 -1.83 -4.56
CA THR A 174 13.91 -2.73 -4.24
C THR A 174 13.88 -3.27 -2.81
N ALA A 175 13.02 -2.74 -1.96
CA ALA A 175 12.70 -3.30 -0.66
C ALA A 175 11.51 -4.30 -0.70
N PHE A 176 10.80 -4.40 -1.83
CA PHE A 176 9.64 -5.27 -2.07
C PHE A 176 9.85 -6.16 -3.30
N LEU A 177 10.99 -6.86 -3.35
CA LEU A 177 11.41 -7.57 -4.55
C LEU A 177 10.45 -8.69 -4.98
N ASP A 178 9.84 -9.40 -4.03
CA ASP A 178 8.90 -10.47 -4.35
C ASP A 178 7.66 -9.95 -5.10
N GLU A 179 7.11 -8.83 -4.68
CA GLU A 179 5.97 -8.21 -5.38
C GLU A 179 6.39 -7.60 -6.72
N ARG A 180 7.54 -6.94 -6.77
CA ARG A 180 8.09 -6.36 -8.01
C ARG A 180 8.29 -7.43 -9.09
N GLU A 181 8.93 -8.54 -8.75
CA GLU A 181 9.18 -9.64 -9.69
C GLU A 181 7.87 -10.29 -10.17
N LYS A 182 6.86 -10.38 -9.31
CA LYS A 182 5.53 -10.85 -9.71
C LYS A 182 4.86 -9.92 -10.73
N LEU A 183 5.00 -8.60 -10.56
CA LEU A 183 4.49 -7.63 -11.53
C LEU A 183 5.22 -7.73 -12.87
N ILE A 184 6.56 -7.81 -12.86
CA ILE A 184 7.37 -7.96 -14.08
C ILE A 184 6.97 -9.25 -14.82
N ALA A 185 6.88 -10.36 -14.12
CA ALA A 185 6.47 -11.64 -14.69
C ALA A 185 5.06 -11.57 -15.30
N PHE A 186 4.13 -10.89 -14.65
CA PHE A 186 2.79 -10.67 -15.19
C PHE A 186 2.84 -9.80 -16.45
N TRP A 187 3.57 -8.70 -16.46
CA TRP A 187 3.69 -7.82 -17.63
C TRP A 187 4.28 -8.54 -18.84
N ASP A 188 5.22 -9.44 -18.64
CA ASP A 188 5.76 -10.27 -19.72
C ASP A 188 4.68 -11.14 -20.41
N THR A 189 3.64 -11.54 -19.67
CA THR A 189 2.52 -12.31 -20.22
C THR A 189 1.61 -11.50 -21.13
N LEU A 190 1.54 -10.18 -20.95
CA LEU A 190 0.61 -9.30 -21.69
C LEU A 190 0.95 -9.15 -23.16
N LYS A 191 2.22 -9.41 -23.55
CA LYS A 191 2.72 -9.24 -24.93
C LYS A 191 2.50 -7.84 -25.51
N ARG A 192 2.47 -6.84 -24.65
CA ARG A 192 2.33 -5.41 -24.97
C ARG A 192 3.39 -4.61 -24.23
N PRO A 193 3.87 -3.49 -24.79
CA PRO A 193 4.85 -2.65 -24.13
C PRO A 193 4.29 -2.08 -22.82
N VAL A 194 5.05 -2.24 -21.74
CA VAL A 194 4.79 -1.62 -20.44
C VAL A 194 5.94 -0.67 -20.12
N PHE A 195 5.60 0.61 -19.95
CA PHE A 195 6.54 1.66 -19.57
C PHE A 195 6.30 1.99 -18.09
N VAL A 196 7.35 1.95 -17.28
CA VAL A 196 7.27 2.34 -15.88
C VAL A 196 7.85 3.74 -15.73
N MET A 197 7.00 4.68 -15.33
CA MET A 197 7.40 6.05 -15.02
C MET A 197 7.56 6.19 -13.51
N THR A 198 8.71 6.68 -13.07
CA THR A 198 9.01 6.81 -11.64
C THR A 198 9.50 8.20 -11.29
N GLY A 199 9.38 8.57 -10.02
CA GLY A 199 9.88 9.81 -9.46
C GLY A 199 10.81 9.60 -8.26
N ASP A 200 11.00 10.65 -7.47
CA ASP A 200 11.69 10.71 -6.16
C ASP A 200 13.23 10.63 -6.18
N LEU A 201 13.86 10.15 -7.22
CA LEU A 201 15.33 9.98 -7.24
C LEU A 201 16.15 11.22 -7.62
N HIS A 202 15.55 12.35 -7.96
CA HIS A 202 16.24 13.57 -8.37
C HIS A 202 17.29 13.37 -9.50
N ASN A 203 17.21 12.26 -10.25
CA ASN A 203 18.04 11.90 -11.38
C ASN A 203 17.16 11.30 -12.48
N SER A 204 17.63 11.38 -13.72
CA SER A 204 16.94 10.75 -14.85
C SER A 204 17.75 9.56 -15.34
N PHE A 205 17.04 8.46 -15.55
CA PHE A 205 17.57 7.23 -16.14
C PHE A 205 16.61 6.78 -17.26
N ALA A 206 17.16 6.29 -18.35
CA ALA A 206 16.41 5.70 -19.45
C ALA A 206 17.02 4.36 -19.86
#